data_6cc61be35c5c34f4a36fd6d30827828b
#
_entry.id   6cc61be35c5c34f4a36fd6d30827828b
#
_cell.length_a   1.000
_cell.length_b   1.000
_cell.length_c   1.000
_cell.angle_alpha   90.00
_cell.angle_beta   90.00
_cell.angle_gamma   90.00
#
_symmetry.space_group_name_H-M   'P 1'
#
loop_
_entity.id
_entity.type
_entity.pdbx_description
1 polymer ?
#
loop_
_entity_poly.entity_id
_entity_poly.type
_entity_poly.pdbx_seq_one_letter_code
_entity_poly.pdbx_strand_id
1 'polypeptide(L)'
;MSVQDSFILTGIIAGLGVTLVGLIFLLLGHFAFRRFGDEDTKDVAGVVGFRVSAIFGIACGLIFAASAAYLIEAKRDLQEEARLIGTLQFIVANADGLSNKEEVQENLNAFAARSLREFLAPEGVGGAGRVTSNYLGDSCRSMIQQEGDEPHIAWAKDEFQRSCSKLIDLRGKKLIGSREPLVSTPFWAFFAICFVFLAFLFGVFALTPINVAFACIFFFTTGITGSIIYAMSNPYQEPGKVDPQPLMLLLEGANKARIAN
;
A
#
# COMPACT_ATOMS: atom_id res chain seq x y z
N MET A 1 4.48 8.63 -17.20
CA MET A 1 3.61 9.21 -16.16
C MET A 1 4.23 8.84 -14.83
N SER A 2 4.52 9.80 -13.96
CA SER A 2 5.07 9.47 -12.63
C SER A 2 4.00 8.76 -11.79
N VAL A 3 4.42 7.96 -10.78
CA VAL A 3 3.49 7.32 -9.81
C VAL A 3 2.58 8.38 -9.17
N GLN A 4 3.13 9.57 -8.95
CA GLN A 4 2.40 10.69 -8.38
C GLN A 4 1.32 11.24 -9.31
N ASP A 5 1.57 11.30 -10.62
CA ASP A 5 0.57 11.74 -11.61
C ASP A 5 -0.58 10.74 -11.72
N SER A 6 -0.28 9.44 -11.66
CA SER A 6 -1.26 8.36 -11.66
C SER A 6 -2.18 8.43 -10.43
N PHE A 7 -1.62 8.69 -9.26
CA PHE A 7 -2.36 8.82 -8.02
C PHE A 7 -3.34 10.02 -8.04
N ILE A 8 -2.88 11.18 -8.47
CA ILE A 8 -3.71 12.39 -8.56
C ILE A 8 -4.85 12.18 -9.57
N LEU A 9 -4.54 11.63 -10.74
CA LEU A 9 -5.54 11.37 -11.77
C LEU A 9 -6.61 10.38 -11.29
N THR A 10 -6.21 9.31 -10.63
CA THR A 10 -7.13 8.33 -10.04
C THR A 10 -8.04 8.97 -9.00
N GLY A 11 -7.50 9.85 -8.14
CA GLY A 11 -8.27 10.61 -7.16
C GLY A 11 -9.32 11.51 -7.79
N ILE A 12 -8.95 12.24 -8.84
CA ILE A 12 -9.88 13.13 -9.56
C ILE A 12 -11.00 12.31 -10.24
N ILE A 13 -10.65 11.22 -10.93
CA ILE A 13 -11.64 10.35 -11.59
C ILE A 13 -12.60 9.74 -10.55
N ALA A 14 -12.09 9.26 -9.43
CA ALA A 14 -12.92 8.75 -8.34
C ALA A 14 -13.83 9.85 -7.77
N GLY A 15 -13.31 11.05 -7.54
CA GLY A 15 -14.08 12.20 -7.08
C GLY A 15 -15.23 12.55 -8.03
N LEU A 16 -14.96 12.62 -9.33
CA LEU A 16 -15.99 12.89 -10.35
C LEU A 16 -17.03 11.77 -10.44
N GLY A 17 -16.60 10.49 -10.41
CA GLY A 17 -17.50 9.34 -10.44
C GLY A 17 -18.43 9.31 -9.23
N VAL A 18 -17.89 9.53 -8.03
CA VAL A 18 -18.69 9.58 -6.78
C VAL A 18 -19.64 10.79 -6.80
N THR A 19 -19.21 11.93 -7.35
CA THR A 19 -20.08 13.10 -7.51
C THR A 19 -21.27 12.79 -8.42
N LEU A 20 -21.04 12.13 -9.54
CA LEU A 20 -22.11 11.74 -10.47
C LEU A 20 -23.14 10.82 -9.78
N VAL A 21 -22.65 9.80 -9.11
CA VAL A 21 -23.50 8.86 -8.33
C VAL A 21 -24.26 9.59 -7.23
N GLY A 22 -23.58 10.46 -6.49
CA GLY A 22 -24.19 11.28 -5.43
C GLY A 22 -25.30 12.17 -5.93
N LEU A 23 -25.13 12.82 -7.09
CA LEU A 23 -26.18 13.66 -7.71
C LEU A 23 -27.40 12.83 -8.11
N ILE A 24 -27.23 11.59 -8.61
CA ILE A 24 -28.35 10.70 -8.93
C ILE A 24 -29.17 10.43 -7.66
N PHE A 25 -28.52 10.03 -6.56
CA PHE A 25 -29.22 9.74 -5.30
C PHE A 25 -29.82 10.99 -4.66
N LEU A 26 -29.18 12.14 -4.76
CA LEU A 26 -29.73 13.44 -4.35
C LEU A 26 -31.04 13.74 -5.11
N LEU A 27 -31.06 13.57 -6.43
CA LEU A 27 -32.26 13.78 -7.24
C LEU A 27 -33.38 12.80 -6.88
N LEU A 28 -33.04 11.52 -6.68
CA LEU A 28 -33.99 10.51 -6.21
C LEU A 28 -34.58 10.87 -4.84
N GLY A 29 -33.75 11.31 -3.91
CA GLY A 29 -34.17 11.78 -2.61
C GLY A 29 -35.08 13.01 -2.72
N HIS A 30 -34.69 14.00 -3.52
CA HIS A 30 -35.49 15.20 -3.73
C HIS A 30 -36.88 14.86 -4.27
N PHE A 31 -36.98 13.94 -5.23
CA PHE A 31 -38.27 13.51 -5.78
C PHE A 31 -39.09 12.76 -4.71
N ALA A 32 -38.48 11.91 -3.92
CA ALA A 32 -39.14 11.19 -2.84
C ALA A 32 -39.67 12.13 -1.76
N PHE A 33 -38.85 13.05 -1.26
CA PHE A 33 -39.26 14.02 -0.24
C PHE A 33 -40.27 15.06 -0.72
N ARG A 34 -40.22 15.39 -2.00
CA ARG A 34 -41.24 16.28 -2.60
C ARG A 34 -42.62 15.60 -2.70
N ARG A 35 -42.64 14.28 -2.92
CA ARG A 35 -43.86 13.48 -3.12
C ARG A 35 -44.48 12.99 -1.81
N PHE A 36 -43.64 12.59 -0.85
CA PHE A 36 -44.07 11.88 0.35
C PHE A 36 -43.65 12.57 1.66
N GLY A 37 -42.83 13.61 1.62
CA GLY A 37 -42.29 14.28 2.80
C GLY A 37 -43.14 15.45 3.24
N ASP A 38 -43.54 15.45 4.51
CA ASP A 38 -44.03 16.60 5.26
C ASP A 38 -42.89 17.35 5.95
N GLU A 39 -43.22 18.44 6.71
CA GLU A 39 -42.21 19.22 7.44
C GLU A 39 -41.52 18.40 8.52
N ASP A 40 -42.30 17.60 9.25
CA ASP A 40 -41.78 16.73 10.31
C ASP A 40 -40.78 15.71 9.75
N THR A 41 -41.06 15.10 8.60
CA THR A 41 -40.16 14.17 7.89
C THR A 41 -38.86 14.85 7.48
N LYS A 42 -38.89 16.11 7.07
CA LYS A 42 -37.67 16.86 6.70
C LYS A 42 -36.77 17.13 7.92
N ASP A 43 -37.39 17.52 9.04
CA ASP A 43 -36.65 17.76 10.29
C ASP A 43 -35.99 16.49 10.81
N VAL A 44 -36.70 15.37 10.80
CA VAL A 44 -36.16 14.05 11.16
C VAL A 44 -35.02 13.64 10.23
N ALA A 45 -35.18 13.83 8.92
CA ALA A 45 -34.14 13.52 7.94
C ALA A 45 -32.88 14.36 8.17
N GLY A 46 -33.02 15.64 8.52
CA GLY A 46 -31.91 16.51 8.88
C GLY A 46 -31.13 16.02 10.11
N VAL A 47 -31.85 15.65 11.19
CA VAL A 47 -31.24 15.13 12.42
C VAL A 47 -30.53 13.78 12.18
N VAL A 48 -31.17 12.88 11.44
CA VAL A 48 -30.58 11.57 11.11
C VAL A 48 -29.37 11.75 10.21
N GLY A 49 -29.47 12.61 9.21
CA GLY A 49 -28.35 12.93 8.30
C GLY A 49 -27.12 13.45 9.05
N PHE A 50 -27.32 14.36 10.01
CA PHE A 50 -26.23 14.87 10.85
C PHE A 50 -25.56 13.74 11.67
N ARG A 51 -26.33 12.88 12.30
CA ARG A 51 -25.79 11.75 13.11
C ARG A 51 -25.05 10.74 12.25
N VAL A 52 -25.60 10.37 11.09
CA VAL A 52 -24.97 9.42 10.19
C VAL A 52 -23.68 10.02 9.59
N SER A 53 -23.67 11.31 9.22
CA SER A 53 -22.47 11.96 8.71
C SER A 53 -21.36 12.04 9.76
N ALA A 54 -21.69 12.24 11.04
CA ALA A 54 -20.72 12.23 12.13
C ALA A 54 -20.07 10.82 12.29
N ILE A 55 -20.89 9.76 12.32
CA ILE A 55 -20.40 8.36 12.41
C ILE A 55 -19.54 8.04 11.19
N PHE A 56 -20.01 8.39 9.99
CA PHE A 56 -19.29 8.18 8.74
C PHE A 56 -17.93 8.90 8.74
N GLY A 57 -17.89 10.16 9.18
CA GLY A 57 -16.67 10.96 9.28
C GLY A 57 -15.66 10.36 10.26
N ILE A 58 -16.11 9.89 11.43
CA ILE A 58 -15.25 9.22 12.43
C ILE A 58 -14.70 7.92 11.84
N ALA A 59 -15.55 7.08 11.24
CA ALA A 59 -15.12 5.82 10.63
C ALA A 59 -14.08 6.05 9.51
N CYS A 60 -14.32 7.00 8.62
CA CYS A 60 -13.38 7.38 7.56
C CYS A 60 -12.05 7.90 8.15
N GLY A 61 -12.11 8.73 9.21
CA GLY A 61 -10.91 9.26 9.87
C GLY A 61 -10.05 8.17 10.50
N LEU A 62 -10.68 7.20 11.18
CA LEU A 62 -9.96 6.07 11.80
C LEU A 62 -9.31 5.18 10.74
N ILE A 63 -10.03 4.84 9.68
CA ILE A 63 -9.48 4.01 8.59
C ILE A 63 -8.40 4.76 7.82
N PHE A 64 -8.56 6.06 7.58
CA PHE A 64 -7.52 6.89 6.97
C PHE A 64 -6.23 6.85 7.80
N ALA A 65 -6.32 7.04 9.13
CA ALA A 65 -5.16 6.98 10.02
C ALA A 65 -4.50 5.59 10.01
N ALA A 66 -5.28 4.52 10.05
CA ALA A 66 -4.76 3.14 9.96
C ALA A 66 -4.08 2.87 8.61
N SER A 67 -4.67 3.30 7.50
CA SER A 67 -4.11 3.15 6.16
C SER A 67 -2.81 3.95 5.98
N ALA A 68 -2.75 5.17 6.55
CA ALA A 68 -1.53 5.99 6.55
C ALA A 68 -0.40 5.32 7.34
N ALA A 69 -0.69 4.77 8.52
CA ALA A 69 0.27 4.02 9.33
C ALA A 69 0.79 2.79 8.57
N TYR A 70 -0.09 2.05 7.90
CA TYR A 70 0.27 0.88 7.09
C TYR A 70 1.18 1.24 5.91
N LEU A 71 0.91 2.34 5.21
CA LEU A 71 1.76 2.84 4.14
C LEU A 71 3.16 3.22 4.65
N ILE A 72 3.24 3.86 5.82
CA ILE A 72 4.52 4.22 6.45
C ILE A 72 5.30 2.97 6.84
N GLU A 73 4.64 1.96 7.41
CA GLU A 73 5.25 0.68 7.74
C GLU A 73 5.80 -0.02 6.49
N ALA A 74 5.02 -0.10 5.41
CA ALA A 74 5.46 -0.68 4.14
C ALA A 74 6.69 0.03 3.55
N LYS A 75 6.78 1.36 3.68
CA LYS A 75 7.98 2.13 3.29
C LYS A 75 9.20 1.78 4.14
N ARG A 76 9.03 1.64 5.44
CA ARG A 76 10.11 1.24 6.36
C ARG A 76 10.58 -0.18 6.09
N ASP A 77 9.66 -1.10 5.86
CA ASP A 77 9.98 -2.49 5.55
C ASP A 77 10.78 -2.60 4.24
N LEU A 78 10.47 -1.78 3.22
CA LEU A 78 11.23 -1.72 1.98
C LEU A 78 12.65 -1.16 2.18
N GLN A 79 12.80 -0.12 3.00
CA GLN A 79 14.11 0.44 3.35
C GLN A 79 14.96 -0.58 4.13
N GLU A 80 14.33 -1.29 5.08
CA GLU A 80 14.99 -2.31 5.87
C GLU A 80 15.38 -3.53 5.01
N GLU A 81 14.53 -3.94 4.03
CA GLU A 81 14.87 -4.97 3.04
C GLU A 81 16.14 -4.58 2.28
N ALA A 82 16.20 -3.37 1.73
CA ALA A 82 17.37 -2.89 1.01
C ALA A 82 18.63 -2.83 1.91
N ARG A 83 18.48 -2.36 3.15
CA ARG A 83 19.57 -2.31 4.14
C ARG A 83 20.10 -3.70 4.46
N LEU A 84 19.22 -4.67 4.70
CA LEU A 84 19.62 -6.04 5.03
C LEU A 84 20.33 -6.71 3.85
N ILE A 85 19.84 -6.53 2.62
CA ILE A 85 20.52 -7.04 1.43
C ILE A 85 21.93 -6.44 1.33
N GLY A 86 22.06 -5.12 1.50
CA GLY A 86 23.38 -4.46 1.51
C GLY A 86 24.30 -4.98 2.62
N THR A 87 23.76 -5.24 3.80
CA THR A 87 24.53 -5.85 4.91
C THR A 87 25.00 -7.26 4.55
N LEU A 88 24.14 -8.11 3.96
CA LEU A 88 24.52 -9.45 3.50
C LEU A 88 25.62 -9.40 2.44
N GLN A 89 25.49 -8.51 1.45
CA GLN A 89 26.51 -8.30 0.42
C GLN A 89 27.84 -7.85 1.04
N PHE A 90 27.78 -6.92 2.01
CA PHE A 90 28.97 -6.43 2.72
C PHE A 90 29.68 -7.54 3.51
N ILE A 91 28.93 -8.38 4.25
CA ILE A 91 29.47 -9.51 5.00
C ILE A 91 30.21 -10.46 4.05
N VAL A 92 29.58 -10.86 2.93
CA VAL A 92 30.17 -11.75 1.94
C VAL A 92 31.44 -11.13 1.31
N ALA A 93 31.39 -9.84 0.96
CA ALA A 93 32.50 -9.14 0.35
C ALA A 93 33.75 -9.09 1.26
N ASN A 94 33.55 -8.96 2.58
CA ASN A 94 34.63 -8.81 3.56
C ASN A 94 34.97 -10.08 4.34
N ALA A 95 34.28 -11.20 4.10
CA ALA A 95 34.62 -12.48 4.69
C ALA A 95 35.68 -13.17 3.83
N ASP A 96 36.95 -13.05 4.24
CA ASP A 96 38.03 -13.75 3.58
C ASP A 96 38.01 -15.25 3.98
N GLY A 97 38.38 -16.13 3.03
CA GLY A 97 38.39 -17.57 3.26
C GLY A 97 37.07 -18.30 2.98
N LEU A 98 36.03 -17.60 2.49
CA LEU A 98 34.81 -18.27 2.03
C LEU A 98 35.03 -18.92 0.67
N SER A 99 34.87 -20.27 0.59
CA SER A 99 35.08 -21.05 -0.63
C SER A 99 33.98 -20.82 -1.68
N ASN A 100 32.78 -20.41 -1.28
CA ASN A 100 31.60 -20.22 -2.13
C ASN A 100 31.18 -18.73 -2.23
N LYS A 101 32.10 -17.79 -1.98
CA LYS A 101 31.86 -16.34 -1.94
C LYS A 101 31.15 -15.83 -3.19
N GLU A 102 31.60 -16.23 -4.38
CA GLU A 102 31.02 -15.80 -5.65
C GLU A 102 29.60 -16.28 -5.84
N GLU A 103 29.32 -17.55 -5.50
CA GLU A 103 27.97 -18.13 -5.59
C GLU A 103 26.97 -17.39 -4.68
N VAL A 104 27.36 -17.17 -3.42
CA VAL A 104 26.51 -16.45 -2.46
C VAL A 104 26.26 -15.02 -2.93
N GLN A 105 27.28 -14.33 -3.45
CA GLN A 105 27.15 -12.97 -3.98
C GLN A 105 26.23 -12.92 -5.21
N GLU A 106 26.32 -13.89 -6.11
CA GLU A 106 25.47 -13.98 -7.30
C GLU A 106 24.00 -14.21 -6.91
N ASN A 107 23.75 -15.14 -5.98
CA ASN A 107 22.41 -15.41 -5.47
C ASN A 107 21.78 -14.18 -4.77
N LEU A 108 22.55 -13.43 -3.97
CA LEU A 108 22.08 -12.17 -3.36
C LEU A 108 21.75 -11.11 -4.39
N ASN A 109 22.59 -10.96 -5.42
CA ASN A 109 22.33 -10.02 -6.51
C ASN A 109 21.08 -10.44 -7.31
N ALA A 110 20.91 -11.73 -7.59
CA ALA A 110 19.73 -12.27 -8.25
C ALA A 110 18.47 -12.05 -7.41
N PHE A 111 18.55 -12.25 -6.09
CA PHE A 111 17.47 -11.96 -5.16
C PHE A 111 17.07 -10.46 -5.22
N ALA A 112 18.04 -9.55 -5.08
CA ALA A 112 17.79 -8.11 -5.13
C ALA A 112 17.15 -7.68 -6.46
N ALA A 113 17.70 -8.14 -7.60
CA ALA A 113 17.18 -7.83 -8.92
C ALA A 113 15.76 -8.36 -9.13
N ARG A 114 15.45 -9.56 -8.65
CA ARG A 114 14.10 -10.13 -8.74
C ARG A 114 13.13 -9.44 -7.79
N SER A 115 13.53 -9.10 -6.56
CA SER A 115 12.71 -8.34 -5.62
C SER A 115 12.29 -6.99 -6.23
N LEU A 116 13.22 -6.30 -6.92
CA LEU A 116 12.91 -5.08 -7.65
C LEU A 116 11.94 -5.33 -8.82
N ARG A 117 12.14 -6.39 -9.61
CA ARG A 117 11.24 -6.74 -10.73
C ARG A 117 9.82 -7.03 -10.26
N GLU A 118 9.65 -7.73 -9.15
CA GLU A 118 8.33 -7.97 -8.54
C GLU A 118 7.65 -6.67 -8.13
N PHE A 119 8.42 -5.72 -7.61
CA PHE A 119 7.90 -4.39 -7.33
C PHE A 119 7.48 -3.65 -8.59
N LEU A 120 8.22 -3.77 -9.68
CA LEU A 120 7.93 -3.08 -10.95
C LEU A 120 6.82 -3.77 -11.76
N ALA A 121 6.52 -5.04 -11.49
CA ALA A 121 5.48 -5.77 -12.19
C ALA A 121 4.08 -5.18 -11.94
N PRO A 122 3.20 -5.16 -12.95
CA PRO A 122 1.80 -4.70 -12.79
C PRO A 122 1.02 -5.52 -11.76
N GLU A 123 1.34 -6.82 -11.65
CA GLU A 123 0.72 -7.77 -10.73
C GLU A 123 1.18 -7.59 -9.27
N GLY A 124 2.16 -6.70 -9.04
CA GLY A 124 2.73 -6.46 -7.73
C GLY A 124 3.56 -7.64 -7.21
N VAL A 125 3.85 -7.59 -5.91
CA VAL A 125 4.76 -8.55 -5.23
C VAL A 125 4.24 -9.99 -5.17
N GLY A 126 2.95 -10.22 -5.42
CA GLY A 126 2.29 -11.52 -5.24
C GLY A 126 2.61 -12.59 -6.30
N GLY A 127 2.97 -12.18 -7.54
CA GLY A 127 3.04 -13.09 -8.69
C GLY A 127 4.25 -14.04 -8.70
N ALA A 128 5.44 -13.58 -8.31
CA ALA A 128 6.71 -14.32 -8.44
C ALA A 128 7.40 -14.65 -7.10
N GLY A 129 6.73 -14.40 -5.98
CA GLY A 129 7.31 -14.40 -4.64
C GLY A 129 8.04 -15.68 -4.22
N ARG A 130 7.61 -16.86 -4.70
CA ARG A 130 8.21 -18.13 -4.33
C ARG A 130 9.60 -18.32 -4.95
N VAL A 131 9.77 -17.96 -6.22
CA VAL A 131 11.06 -18.10 -6.93
C VAL A 131 12.10 -17.15 -6.35
N THR A 132 11.73 -15.94 -6.03
CA THR A 132 12.63 -14.95 -5.41
C THR A 132 13.08 -15.42 -4.02
N SER A 133 12.20 -16.03 -3.24
CA SER A 133 12.54 -16.57 -1.93
C SER A 133 13.55 -17.73 -2.00
N ASN A 134 13.58 -18.49 -3.09
CA ASN A 134 14.55 -19.57 -3.26
C ASN A 134 15.99 -19.04 -3.31
N TYR A 135 16.26 -17.95 -4.06
CA TYR A 135 17.61 -17.37 -4.11
C TYR A 135 18.12 -16.93 -2.74
N LEU A 136 17.25 -16.37 -1.91
CA LEU A 136 17.62 -16.04 -0.53
C LEU A 136 17.89 -17.30 0.29
N GLY A 137 17.01 -18.32 0.17
CA GLY A 137 17.18 -19.60 0.86
C GLY A 137 18.46 -20.32 0.47
N ASP A 138 18.81 -20.30 -0.81
CA ASP A 138 20.04 -20.90 -1.32
C ASP A 138 21.27 -20.15 -0.80
N SER A 139 21.28 -18.81 -0.81
CA SER A 139 22.35 -18.01 -0.22
C SER A 139 22.55 -18.31 1.27
N CYS A 140 21.43 -18.39 2.03
CA CYS A 140 21.50 -18.69 3.46
C CYS A 140 22.04 -20.09 3.71
N ARG A 141 21.65 -21.09 2.91
CA ARG A 141 22.12 -22.47 3.00
C ARG A 141 23.60 -22.58 2.67
N SER A 142 24.03 -22.00 1.54
CA SER A 142 25.42 -22.02 1.11
C SER A 142 26.35 -21.40 2.15
N MET A 143 25.90 -20.29 2.81
CA MET A 143 26.68 -19.67 3.87
C MET A 143 26.77 -20.51 5.15
N ILE A 144 25.70 -21.22 5.53
CA ILE A 144 25.69 -22.11 6.72
C ILE A 144 26.55 -23.33 6.49
N GLN A 145 26.56 -23.89 5.29
CA GLN A 145 27.31 -25.10 4.94
C GLN A 145 28.82 -24.85 4.77
N GLN A 146 29.26 -23.60 4.79
CA GLN A 146 30.67 -23.23 4.70
C GLN A 146 31.48 -23.87 5.84
N GLU A 147 32.53 -24.59 5.51
CA GLU A 147 33.50 -25.13 6.50
C GLU A 147 34.48 -24.02 6.92
N GLY A 148 34.83 -23.96 8.18
CA GLY A 148 35.78 -23.02 8.77
C GLY A 148 35.41 -22.64 10.21
N ASP A 149 36.33 -22.91 11.14
CA ASP A 149 36.17 -22.59 12.57
C ASP A 149 36.90 -21.30 12.97
N GLU A 150 37.44 -20.57 12.00
CA GLU A 150 38.09 -19.29 12.28
C GLU A 150 37.09 -18.26 12.87
N PRO A 151 37.49 -17.53 13.93
CA PRO A 151 36.56 -16.66 14.66
C PRO A 151 35.86 -15.62 13.78
N HIS A 152 36.54 -15.09 12.75
CA HIS A 152 35.95 -14.11 11.83
C HIS A 152 34.90 -14.75 10.87
N ILE A 153 35.11 -16.02 10.46
CA ILE A 153 34.17 -16.78 9.65
C ILE A 153 32.93 -17.13 10.49
N ALA A 154 33.13 -17.55 11.74
CA ALA A 154 32.06 -17.88 12.67
C ALA A 154 31.17 -16.63 12.94
N TRP A 155 31.76 -15.46 13.15
CA TRP A 155 31.04 -14.19 13.28
C TRP A 155 30.27 -13.84 12.01
N ALA A 156 30.91 -13.96 10.84
CA ALA A 156 30.26 -13.67 9.57
C ALA A 156 29.04 -14.57 9.33
N LYS A 157 29.14 -15.86 9.64
CA LYS A 157 28.02 -16.82 9.54
C LYS A 157 26.85 -16.44 10.45
N ASP A 158 27.13 -16.13 11.73
CA ASP A 158 26.10 -15.79 12.71
C ASP A 158 25.35 -14.50 12.31
N GLU A 159 26.09 -13.46 11.93
CA GLU A 159 25.47 -12.19 11.50
C GLU A 159 24.73 -12.34 10.16
N PHE A 160 25.27 -13.13 9.24
CA PHE A 160 24.58 -13.46 7.99
C PHE A 160 23.27 -14.20 8.25
N GLN A 161 23.28 -15.21 9.10
CA GLN A 161 22.10 -15.99 9.47
C GLN A 161 21.02 -15.11 10.13
N ARG A 162 21.42 -14.20 11.04
CA ARG A 162 20.49 -13.25 11.67
C ARG A 162 19.85 -12.32 10.65
N SER A 163 20.65 -11.79 9.73
CA SER A 163 20.17 -10.91 8.67
C SER A 163 19.27 -11.63 7.67
N CYS A 164 19.60 -12.88 7.32
CA CYS A 164 18.75 -13.75 6.51
C CYS A 164 17.38 -13.98 7.16
N SER A 165 17.36 -14.35 8.44
CA SER A 165 16.09 -14.58 9.17
C SER A 165 15.19 -13.35 9.14
N LYS A 166 15.75 -12.17 9.43
CA LYS A 166 15.00 -10.91 9.36
C LYS A 166 14.46 -10.62 7.95
N LEU A 167 15.27 -10.88 6.93
CA LEU A 167 14.89 -10.66 5.53
C LEU A 167 13.77 -11.63 5.09
N ILE A 168 13.80 -12.88 5.56
CA ILE A 168 12.73 -13.86 5.34
C ILE A 168 11.43 -13.40 5.99
N ASP A 169 11.49 -12.90 7.23
CA ASP A 169 10.32 -12.38 7.95
C ASP A 169 9.70 -11.16 7.24
N LEU A 170 10.54 -10.19 6.81
CA LEU A 170 10.08 -9.04 6.02
C LEU A 170 9.43 -9.48 4.71
N ARG A 171 10.02 -10.48 4.06
CA ARG A 171 9.46 -11.06 2.84
C ARG A 171 8.10 -11.69 3.08
N GLY A 172 7.95 -12.44 4.17
CA GLY A 172 6.69 -13.04 4.60
C GLY A 172 5.60 -11.98 4.80
N LYS A 173 5.89 -10.93 5.55
CA LYS A 173 4.97 -9.79 5.75
C LYS A 173 4.54 -9.15 4.44
N LYS A 174 5.49 -8.88 3.55
CA LYS A 174 5.26 -8.27 2.23
C LYS A 174 4.35 -9.13 1.35
N LEU A 175 4.58 -10.45 1.32
CA LEU A 175 3.76 -11.39 0.55
C LEU A 175 2.33 -11.49 1.08
N ILE A 176 2.14 -11.47 2.39
CA ILE A 176 0.81 -11.45 3.02
C ILE A 176 0.13 -10.11 2.72
N GLY A 177 0.79 -8.99 2.98
CA GLY A 177 0.23 -7.65 2.76
C GLY A 177 -0.08 -7.34 1.29
N SER A 178 0.60 -8.00 0.33
CA SER A 178 0.28 -7.85 -1.09
C SER A 178 -0.99 -8.59 -1.52
N ARG A 179 -1.43 -9.59 -0.75
CA ARG A 179 -2.63 -10.40 -1.05
C ARG A 179 -3.87 -9.90 -0.33
N GLU A 180 -3.70 -9.36 0.86
CA GLU A 180 -4.78 -8.93 1.72
C GLU A 180 -4.68 -7.41 1.93
N PRO A 181 -5.57 -6.62 1.30
CA PRO A 181 -5.62 -5.18 1.55
C PRO A 181 -5.98 -4.92 3.02
N LEU A 182 -5.39 -3.89 3.62
CA LEU A 182 -5.68 -3.51 5.00
C LEU A 182 -7.18 -3.25 5.21
N VAL A 183 -7.81 -2.63 4.21
CA VAL A 183 -9.24 -2.27 4.27
C VAL A 183 -10.07 -3.37 3.62
N SER A 184 -10.85 -4.04 4.46
CA SER A 184 -11.69 -5.17 4.06
C SER A 184 -12.93 -4.77 3.26
N THR A 185 -13.49 -5.72 2.49
CA THR A 185 -14.75 -5.53 1.75
C THR A 185 -15.91 -5.00 2.60
N PRO A 186 -16.14 -5.45 3.86
CA PRO A 186 -17.19 -4.90 4.71
C PRO A 186 -17.09 -3.40 4.96
N PHE A 187 -15.89 -2.85 5.07
CA PHE A 187 -15.73 -1.41 5.21
C PHE A 187 -16.20 -0.67 3.93
N TRP A 188 -15.84 -1.16 2.76
CA TRP A 188 -16.26 -0.55 1.50
C TRP A 188 -17.78 -0.63 1.31
N ALA A 189 -18.41 -1.72 1.75
CA ALA A 189 -19.86 -1.83 1.77
C ALA A 189 -20.49 -0.81 2.72
N PHE A 190 -19.97 -0.68 3.95
CA PHE A 190 -20.40 0.34 4.90
C PHE A 190 -20.22 1.77 4.32
N PHE A 191 -19.06 2.05 3.74
CA PHE A 191 -18.77 3.33 3.11
C PHE A 191 -19.79 3.68 2.02
N ALA A 192 -20.07 2.72 1.12
CA ALA A 192 -21.02 2.90 0.04
C ALA A 192 -22.46 3.11 0.57
N ILE A 193 -22.89 2.32 1.54
CA ILE A 193 -24.23 2.43 2.15
C ILE A 193 -24.41 3.79 2.81
N CYS A 194 -23.45 4.22 3.64
CA CYS A 194 -23.51 5.51 4.30
C CYS A 194 -23.50 6.67 3.29
N PHE A 195 -22.65 6.57 2.25
CA PHE A 195 -22.57 7.57 1.19
C PHE A 195 -23.90 7.70 0.44
N VAL A 196 -24.46 6.58 -0.02
CA VAL A 196 -25.74 6.57 -0.75
C VAL A 196 -26.87 7.13 0.12
N PHE A 197 -26.92 6.72 1.39
CA PHE A 197 -27.91 7.20 2.33
C PHE A 197 -27.79 8.71 2.57
N LEU A 198 -26.59 9.22 2.79
CA LEU A 198 -26.34 10.66 2.94
C LEU A 198 -26.69 11.41 1.67
N ALA A 199 -26.28 10.92 0.50
CA ALA A 199 -26.61 11.55 -0.78
C ALA A 199 -28.13 11.63 -1.01
N PHE A 200 -28.87 10.59 -0.63
CA PHE A 200 -30.34 10.58 -0.67
C PHE A 200 -30.95 11.62 0.30
N LEU A 201 -30.41 11.71 1.52
CA LEU A 201 -30.88 12.70 2.51
C LEU A 201 -30.60 14.15 2.10
N PHE A 202 -29.54 14.42 1.33
CA PHE A 202 -29.31 15.75 0.77
C PHE A 202 -30.47 16.22 -0.12
N GLY A 203 -31.27 15.30 -0.67
CA GLY A 203 -32.48 15.60 -1.43
C GLY A 203 -33.61 16.29 -0.64
N VAL A 204 -33.54 16.30 0.70
CA VAL A 204 -34.44 17.02 1.58
C VAL A 204 -34.35 18.54 1.32
N PHE A 205 -33.16 19.04 1.00
CA PHE A 205 -32.91 20.45 0.78
C PHE A 205 -33.41 20.89 -0.59
N ALA A 206 -33.80 22.20 -0.67
CA ALA A 206 -34.17 22.80 -1.94
C ALA A 206 -33.01 22.74 -2.94
N LEU A 207 -33.29 22.43 -4.21
CA LEU A 207 -32.31 22.39 -5.30
C LEU A 207 -31.90 23.80 -5.74
N THR A 208 -31.42 24.61 -4.82
CA THR A 208 -30.80 25.89 -5.16
C THR A 208 -29.40 25.66 -5.70
N PRO A 209 -28.85 26.54 -6.57
CA PRO A 209 -27.49 26.41 -7.08
C PRO A 209 -26.45 26.28 -5.98
N ILE A 210 -26.65 26.96 -4.85
CA ILE A 210 -25.73 26.91 -3.69
C ILE A 210 -25.78 25.54 -3.02
N ASN A 211 -26.98 25.01 -2.77
CA ASN A 211 -27.11 23.68 -2.12
C ASN A 211 -26.56 22.57 -3.00
N VAL A 212 -26.78 22.64 -4.31
CA VAL A 212 -26.19 21.70 -5.27
C VAL A 212 -24.67 21.81 -5.29
N ALA A 213 -24.11 23.03 -5.25
CA ALA A 213 -22.68 23.23 -5.19
C ALA A 213 -22.06 22.60 -3.91
N PHE A 214 -22.68 22.80 -2.74
CA PHE A 214 -22.23 22.17 -1.50
C PHE A 214 -22.32 20.64 -1.56
N ALA A 215 -23.38 20.09 -2.12
CA ALA A 215 -23.51 18.65 -2.33
C ALA A 215 -22.42 18.12 -3.27
N CYS A 216 -22.14 18.79 -4.37
CA CYS A 216 -21.06 18.43 -5.28
C CYS A 216 -19.68 18.43 -4.59
N ILE A 217 -19.37 19.46 -3.80
CA ILE A 217 -18.12 19.54 -3.03
C ILE A 217 -18.04 18.37 -2.04
N PHE A 218 -19.11 18.08 -1.31
CA PHE A 218 -19.15 16.95 -0.37
C PHE A 218 -18.93 15.61 -1.08
N PHE A 219 -19.61 15.36 -2.19
CA PHE A 219 -19.47 14.11 -2.94
C PHE A 219 -18.08 13.97 -3.56
N PHE A 220 -17.54 15.05 -4.12
CA PHE A 220 -16.21 15.06 -4.72
C PHE A 220 -15.13 14.81 -3.68
N THR A 221 -15.18 15.48 -2.54
CA THR A 221 -14.21 15.27 -1.46
C THR A 221 -14.32 13.87 -0.85
N THR A 222 -15.53 13.31 -0.74
CA THR A 222 -15.75 11.93 -0.29
C THR A 222 -15.12 10.94 -1.26
N GLY A 223 -15.27 11.14 -2.57
CA GLY A 223 -14.65 10.30 -3.59
C GLY A 223 -13.12 10.34 -3.55
N ILE A 224 -12.53 11.53 -3.39
CA ILE A 224 -11.08 11.68 -3.22
C ILE A 224 -10.62 10.98 -1.95
N THR A 225 -11.30 11.17 -0.82
CA THR A 225 -10.95 10.53 0.46
C THR A 225 -10.98 9.01 0.33
N GLY A 226 -12.03 8.45 -0.29
CA GLY A 226 -12.11 7.01 -0.56
C GLY A 226 -10.95 6.52 -1.43
N SER A 227 -10.59 7.25 -2.49
CA SER A 227 -9.45 6.93 -3.35
C SER A 227 -8.12 6.94 -2.59
N ILE A 228 -7.91 7.93 -1.73
CA ILE A 228 -6.70 8.02 -0.91
C ILE A 228 -6.63 6.83 0.08
N ILE A 229 -7.72 6.52 0.77
CA ILE A 229 -7.79 5.37 1.69
C ILE A 229 -7.47 4.07 0.91
N TYR A 230 -8.07 3.88 -0.27
CA TYR A 230 -7.82 2.72 -1.12
C TYR A 230 -6.34 2.60 -1.49
N ALA A 231 -5.74 3.67 -1.97
CA ALA A 231 -4.34 3.70 -2.34
C ALA A 231 -3.42 3.39 -1.15
N MET A 232 -3.64 4.04 0.01
CA MET A 232 -2.81 3.85 1.20
C MET A 232 -2.99 2.46 1.83
N SER A 233 -4.15 1.81 1.62
CA SER A 233 -4.41 0.44 2.09
C SER A 233 -3.79 -0.64 1.22
N ASN A 234 -3.25 -0.28 0.04
CA ASN A 234 -2.64 -1.19 -0.93
C ASN A 234 -1.22 -0.74 -1.32
N PRO A 235 -0.25 -0.71 -0.39
CA PRO A 235 1.08 -0.13 -0.64
C PRO A 235 1.96 -0.92 -1.61
N TYR A 236 1.53 -2.11 -2.02
CA TYR A 236 2.24 -2.99 -2.95
C TYR A 236 1.61 -3.05 -4.34
N GLN A 237 0.50 -2.32 -4.58
CA GLN A 237 -0.24 -2.28 -5.83
C GLN A 237 -0.53 -0.84 -6.26
N GLU A 238 -0.68 -0.62 -7.57
CA GLU A 238 -1.14 0.68 -8.06
C GLU A 238 -2.58 0.99 -7.57
N PRO A 239 -2.92 2.24 -7.26
CA PRO A 239 -2.10 3.46 -7.38
C PRO A 239 -1.28 3.80 -6.12
N GLY A 240 -1.36 3.02 -5.04
CA GLY A 240 -0.74 3.29 -3.74
C GLY A 240 0.69 2.78 -3.58
N LYS A 241 1.26 2.24 -4.65
CA LYS A 241 2.55 1.56 -4.67
C LYS A 241 3.68 2.40 -4.10
N VAL A 242 4.42 1.80 -3.15
CA VAL A 242 5.61 2.40 -2.55
C VAL A 242 6.72 2.53 -3.59
N ASP A 243 7.48 3.63 -3.56
CA ASP A 243 8.62 3.85 -4.45
C ASP A 243 9.75 2.85 -4.16
N PRO A 244 10.17 2.03 -5.14
CA PRO A 244 11.25 1.05 -4.98
C PRO A 244 12.65 1.66 -5.01
N GLN A 245 12.81 2.97 -4.93
CA GLN A 245 14.09 3.67 -4.97
C GLN A 245 15.18 3.06 -4.08
N PRO A 246 14.93 2.60 -2.83
CA PRO A 246 15.97 1.99 -2.01
C PRO A 246 16.59 0.73 -2.63
N LEU A 247 15.79 -0.10 -3.30
CA LEU A 247 16.30 -1.28 -4.00
C LEU A 247 17.04 -0.92 -5.30
N MET A 248 16.60 0.13 -6.00
CA MET A 248 17.27 0.61 -7.22
C MET A 248 18.68 1.13 -6.87
N LEU A 249 18.81 1.96 -5.85
CA LEU A 249 20.10 2.50 -5.40
C LEU A 249 21.06 1.41 -4.96
N LEU A 250 20.55 0.37 -4.29
CA LEU A 250 21.36 -0.79 -3.91
C LEU A 250 21.96 -1.49 -5.13
N LEU A 251 21.16 -1.76 -6.16
CA LEU A 251 21.60 -2.43 -7.38
C LEU A 251 22.56 -1.59 -8.22
N GLU A 252 22.35 -0.27 -8.27
CA GLU A 252 23.28 0.64 -8.95
C GLU A 252 24.64 0.65 -8.24
N GLY A 253 24.66 0.66 -6.91
CA GLY A 253 25.88 0.56 -6.11
C GLY A 253 26.65 -0.74 -6.37
N ALA A 254 25.93 -1.88 -6.39
CA ALA A 254 26.51 -3.20 -6.67
C ALA A 254 27.10 -3.30 -8.09
N ASN A 255 26.42 -2.72 -9.09
CA ASN A 255 26.91 -2.70 -10.46
C ASN A 255 28.16 -1.81 -10.63
N LYS A 256 28.22 -0.66 -9.97
CA LYS A 256 29.41 0.22 -9.99
C LYS A 256 30.63 -0.46 -9.36
N ALA A 257 30.44 -1.16 -8.25
CA ALA A 257 31.52 -1.90 -7.60
C ALA A 257 32.05 -3.05 -8.49
N ARG A 258 31.19 -3.70 -9.28
CA ARG A 258 31.58 -4.78 -10.21
C ARG A 258 32.37 -4.28 -11.44
N ILE A 259 32.16 -3.04 -11.85
CA ILE A 259 32.88 -2.45 -13.00
C ILE A 259 34.23 -1.89 -12.58
N ALA A 260 34.42 -1.56 -11.30
CA ALA A 260 35.63 -0.98 -10.73
C ALA A 260 36.68 -2.02 -10.34
N ASN A 261 36.33 -3.29 -10.23
CA ASN A 261 37.20 -4.45 -9.98
C ASN A 261 37.44 -5.22 -11.30
#